data_dca5b8a7a97e73edb34cb0f44128d30f
#
_entry.id   dca5b8a7a97e73edb34cb0f44128d30f
#
_cell.length_a   1.000
_cell.length_b   1.000
_cell.length_c   1.000
_cell.angle_alpha   90.00
_cell.angle_beta   90.00
_cell.angle_gamma   90.00
#
_symmetry.space_group_name_H-M   'P 1'
#
loop_
_entity.id
_entity.type
_entity.pdbx_description
1 polymer ?
#
loop_
_entity_poly.entity_id
_entity_poly.type
_entity_poly.pdbx_seq_one_letter_code
_entity_poly.pdbx_strand_id
1 'polypeptide(L)'
;GAKNVLGTGWNTWDIAAFTTFLSCFTKLTVKSSKAAKLFNSVQKAEVSWKRIKPLMKKPEELPELDIPAPETVTLKDLSFAYGDEPVFSGLSITARPGDIIGVTGPVACGKSTFGRVFLCEAPYGGSAKFGPKEFSALTPRQIAATVGYLGHAPELRADTVRHNVHCGSEQDAMPYLAAVALKDEVLAMENGLDTVIGSGGTRLSGGQAQRLALARTLAHPRPVLILDD
;
A
#
# COMPACT_ATOMS: atom_id res chain seq x y z
N GLY A 1 36.47 17.62 51.45
CA GLY A 1 37.00 16.28 51.64
C GLY A 1 38.42 16.29 52.19
N ALA A 2 39.46 16.50 51.36
CA ALA A 2 40.86 16.36 51.78
C ALA A 2 41.24 17.25 52.98
N LYS A 3 40.83 18.52 53.05
CA LYS A 3 41.04 19.41 54.16
C LYS A 3 40.48 18.88 55.52
N ASN A 4 39.32 18.20 55.45
CA ASN A 4 38.68 17.63 56.63
C ASN A 4 39.45 16.38 57.17
N VAL A 5 39.98 15.54 56.23
CA VAL A 5 40.78 14.38 56.56
C VAL A 5 42.15 14.81 57.20
N LEU A 6 42.74 15.92 56.73
CA LEU A 6 43.97 16.49 57.25
C LEU A 6 43.74 17.34 58.50
N GLY A 7 42.55 17.41 59.04
CA GLY A 7 42.21 18.18 60.24
C GLY A 7 42.24 19.69 60.08
N THR A 8 42.36 20.22 58.88
CA THR A 8 42.38 21.66 58.57
C THR A 8 41.05 22.19 58.06
N GLY A 9 40.01 21.31 57.94
CA GLY A 9 38.65 21.68 57.55
C GLY A 9 37.78 21.97 58.77
N TRP A 10 36.55 22.38 58.51
CA TRP A 10 35.55 22.68 59.52
C TRP A 10 34.87 21.45 60.15
N ASN A 11 35.09 20.23 59.56
CA ASN A 11 34.73 18.95 60.15
C ASN A 11 35.93 17.96 60.03
N THR A 12 36.21 17.20 61.09
CA THR A 12 37.22 16.10 61.05
C THR A 12 36.60 14.85 60.49
N TRP A 13 37.19 14.31 59.44
CA TRP A 13 36.79 13.05 58.83
C TRP A 13 37.90 12.03 59.06
N ASP A 14 37.52 10.82 59.40
CA ASP A 14 38.44 9.69 59.29
C ASP A 14 38.55 9.20 57.82
N ILE A 15 39.52 8.34 57.58
CA ILE A 15 39.78 7.78 56.24
C ILE A 15 38.57 6.99 55.77
N ALA A 16 37.84 6.31 56.68
CA ALA A 16 36.62 5.53 56.30
C ALA A 16 35.47 6.43 55.83
N ALA A 17 35.25 7.53 56.55
CA ALA A 17 34.23 8.53 56.15
C ALA A 17 34.56 9.16 54.79
N PHE A 18 35.86 9.46 54.52
CA PHE A 18 36.28 10.01 53.24
C PHE A 18 36.09 9.01 52.08
N THR A 19 36.50 7.75 52.27
CA THR A 19 36.30 6.71 51.23
C THR A 19 34.84 6.43 50.96
N THR A 20 34.00 6.43 51.99
CA THR A 20 32.53 6.30 51.84
C THR A 20 31.96 7.47 51.06
N PHE A 21 32.34 8.71 51.36
CA PHE A 21 31.93 9.88 50.61
C PHE A 21 32.32 9.78 49.13
N LEU A 22 33.57 9.43 48.84
CA LEU A 22 34.07 9.28 47.47
C LEU A 22 33.31 8.18 46.71
N SER A 23 33.03 7.06 47.36
CA SER A 23 32.24 5.98 46.81
C SER A 23 30.79 6.42 46.47
N CYS A 24 30.16 7.15 47.40
CA CYS A 24 28.81 7.69 47.16
C CYS A 24 28.80 8.73 46.03
N PHE A 25 29.83 9.59 45.99
CA PHE A 25 29.94 10.59 44.92
C PHE A 25 30.10 9.95 43.52
N THR A 26 31.00 8.95 43.40
CA THR A 26 31.18 8.21 42.15
C THR A 26 29.90 7.49 41.71
N LYS A 27 29.22 6.82 42.66
CA LYS A 27 27.92 6.19 42.38
C LYS A 27 26.86 7.18 41.91
N LEU A 28 26.80 8.36 42.53
CA LEU A 28 25.88 9.42 42.17
C LEU A 28 26.16 9.93 40.72
N THR A 29 27.44 10.18 40.41
CA THR A 29 27.87 10.63 39.08
C THR A 29 27.50 9.62 37.99
N VAL A 30 27.72 8.32 38.23
CA VAL A 30 27.35 7.26 37.27
C VAL A 30 25.83 7.18 37.09
N LYS A 31 25.06 7.27 38.19
CA LYS A 31 23.58 7.25 38.09
C LYS A 31 23.03 8.49 37.38
N SER A 32 23.62 9.66 37.67
CA SER A 32 23.23 10.91 36.97
C SER A 32 23.51 10.85 35.48
N SER A 33 24.66 10.31 35.06
CA SER A 33 24.98 10.11 33.63
C SER A 33 24.01 9.14 32.96
N LYS A 34 23.62 8.05 33.64
CA LYS A 34 22.61 7.11 33.13
C LYS A 34 21.23 7.78 32.96
N ALA A 35 20.83 8.61 33.94
CA ALA A 35 19.59 9.37 33.87
C ALA A 35 19.55 10.34 32.68
N ALA A 36 20.66 11.04 32.41
CA ALA A 36 20.77 11.92 31.25
C ALA A 36 20.67 11.15 29.93
N LYS A 37 21.28 9.96 29.84
CA LYS A 37 21.13 9.10 28.63
C LYS A 37 19.68 8.63 28.44
N LEU A 38 19.01 8.26 29.53
CA LEU A 38 17.60 7.86 29.47
C LEU A 38 16.72 9.02 28.98
N PHE A 39 16.93 10.24 29.49
CA PHE A 39 16.20 11.43 29.06
C PHE A 39 16.37 11.67 27.55
N ASN A 40 17.60 11.60 27.03
CA ASN A 40 17.85 11.72 25.60
C ASN A 40 17.16 10.63 24.78
N SER A 41 17.09 9.41 25.30
CA SER A 41 16.37 8.31 24.63
C SER A 41 14.87 8.55 24.58
N VAL A 42 14.28 9.07 25.66
CA VAL A 42 12.86 9.44 25.72
C VAL A 42 12.56 10.57 24.74
N GLN A 43 13.39 11.61 24.66
CA GLN A 43 13.20 12.67 23.67
C GLN A 43 13.25 12.17 22.22
N LYS A 44 14.20 11.28 21.90
CA LYS A 44 14.28 10.67 20.57
C LYS A 44 13.03 9.83 20.28
N ALA A 45 12.56 9.06 21.26
CA ALA A 45 11.35 8.28 21.13
C ALA A 45 10.11 9.17 20.91
N GLU A 46 10.01 10.30 21.62
CA GLU A 46 8.92 11.27 21.46
C GLU A 46 8.90 11.87 20.03
N VAL A 47 10.06 12.26 19.51
CA VAL A 47 10.17 12.77 18.13
C VAL A 47 9.75 11.71 17.12
N SER A 48 10.20 10.47 17.29
CA SER A 48 9.81 9.35 16.44
C SER A 48 8.31 9.07 16.54
N TRP A 49 7.75 9.09 17.75
CA TRP A 49 6.33 8.91 17.99
C TRP A 49 5.47 9.98 17.31
N LYS A 50 5.87 11.25 17.41
CA LYS A 50 5.17 12.35 16.71
C LYS A 50 5.13 12.18 15.20
N ARG A 51 6.16 11.53 14.61
CA ARG A 51 6.19 11.21 13.18
C ARG A 51 5.29 10.02 12.81
N ILE A 52 5.25 9.01 13.66
CA ILE A 52 4.51 7.75 13.39
C ILE A 52 3.03 7.90 13.74
N LYS A 53 2.70 8.63 14.82
CA LYS A 53 1.32 8.78 15.31
C LYS A 53 0.29 9.20 14.24
N PRO A 54 0.58 10.14 13.32
CA PRO A 54 -0.36 10.48 12.24
C PRO A 54 -0.65 9.33 11.28
N LEU A 55 0.34 8.40 11.12
CA LEU A 55 0.21 7.23 10.24
C LEU A 55 -0.51 6.05 10.93
N MET A 56 -0.63 6.09 12.25
CA MET A 56 -1.31 5.07 13.07
C MET A 56 -2.81 5.38 13.26
N LYS A 57 -3.42 6.10 12.35
CA LYS A 57 -4.88 6.21 12.35
C LYS A 57 -5.46 4.82 12.21
N LYS A 58 -6.43 4.48 13.09
CA LYS A 58 -7.24 3.26 12.88
C LYS A 58 -7.82 3.33 11.47
N PRO A 59 -7.79 2.23 10.70
CA PRO A 59 -8.55 2.19 9.47
C PRO A 59 -10.00 2.55 9.83
N GLU A 60 -10.54 3.59 9.21
CA GLU A 60 -11.98 3.81 9.24
C GLU A 60 -12.59 2.56 8.62
N GLU A 61 -13.56 1.95 9.28
CA GLU A 61 -14.40 0.93 8.68
C GLU A 61 -15.17 1.62 7.54
N LEU A 62 -14.57 1.55 6.35
CA LEU A 62 -15.22 2.08 5.16
C LEU A 62 -16.41 1.17 4.88
N PRO A 63 -17.62 1.71 4.73
CA PRO A 63 -18.77 0.91 4.34
C PRO A 63 -18.45 0.15 3.04
N GLU A 64 -19.16 -0.93 2.73
CA GLU A 64 -18.98 -1.67 1.49
C GLU A 64 -19.07 -0.75 0.27
N LEU A 65 -18.33 -1.10 -0.81
CA LEU A 65 -18.41 -0.36 -2.06
C LEU A 65 -19.78 -0.60 -2.69
N ASP A 66 -20.51 0.46 -2.94
CA ASP A 66 -21.73 0.41 -3.75
C ASP A 66 -21.31 0.31 -5.23
N ILE A 67 -21.40 -0.92 -5.76
CA ILE A 67 -21.00 -1.22 -7.14
C ILE A 67 -22.17 -0.86 -8.07
N PRO A 68 -21.98 0.12 -8.97
CA PRO A 68 -23.04 0.53 -9.85
C PRO A 68 -23.36 -0.56 -10.89
N ALA A 69 -24.58 -0.53 -11.41
CA ALA A 69 -24.95 -1.36 -12.55
C ALA A 69 -24.07 -1.00 -13.77
N PRO A 70 -23.80 -1.98 -14.68
CA PRO A 70 -23.08 -1.70 -15.91
C PRO A 70 -23.83 -0.68 -16.77
N GLU A 71 -23.08 0.34 -17.21
CA GLU A 71 -23.60 1.39 -18.08
C GLU A 71 -22.70 1.60 -19.30
N THR A 72 -23.20 2.33 -20.30
CA THR A 72 -22.42 2.67 -21.50
C THR A 72 -21.26 3.60 -21.12
N VAL A 73 -20.06 3.27 -21.55
CA VAL A 73 -18.90 4.16 -21.49
C VAL A 73 -18.80 4.94 -22.79
N THR A 74 -18.75 6.26 -22.71
CA THR A 74 -18.65 7.14 -23.87
C THR A 74 -17.44 8.05 -23.72
N LEU A 75 -16.53 7.95 -24.69
CA LEU A 75 -15.38 8.85 -24.82
C LEU A 75 -15.64 9.79 -26.00
N LYS A 76 -15.35 11.06 -25.85
CA LYS A 76 -15.54 12.09 -26.88
C LYS A 76 -14.34 13.01 -26.92
N ASP A 77 -13.65 13.01 -28.06
CA ASP A 77 -12.46 13.81 -28.29
C ASP A 77 -11.42 13.72 -27.17
N LEU A 78 -11.31 12.51 -26.58
CA LEU A 78 -10.41 12.26 -25.47
C LEU A 78 -8.96 12.52 -25.90
N SER A 79 -8.24 13.30 -25.10
CA SER A 79 -6.84 13.62 -25.33
C SER A 79 -6.07 13.60 -24.00
N PHE A 80 -4.78 13.25 -24.10
CA PHE A 80 -3.90 13.22 -22.95
C PHE A 80 -2.48 13.67 -23.35
N ALA A 81 -1.83 14.42 -22.47
CA ALA A 81 -0.45 14.86 -22.63
C ALA A 81 0.29 14.79 -21.29
N TYR A 82 1.59 14.50 -21.33
CA TYR A 82 2.51 14.70 -20.21
C TYR A 82 3.19 16.07 -20.37
N GLY A 83 2.73 17.06 -19.60
CA GLY A 83 3.16 18.45 -19.82
C GLY A 83 2.75 18.91 -21.23
N ASP A 84 3.72 19.30 -22.04
CA ASP A 84 3.50 19.76 -23.42
C ASP A 84 3.57 18.64 -24.47
N GLU A 85 3.93 17.40 -24.07
CA GLU A 85 4.06 16.26 -24.98
C GLU A 85 2.74 15.49 -25.12
N PRO A 86 2.04 15.55 -26.28
CA PRO A 86 0.82 14.82 -26.49
C PRO A 86 1.09 13.32 -26.61
N VAL A 87 0.29 12.49 -25.88
CA VAL A 87 0.35 11.03 -25.94
C VAL A 87 -0.67 10.51 -26.95
N PHE A 88 -1.90 11.01 -26.88
CA PHE A 88 -2.95 10.76 -27.85
C PHE A 88 -3.96 11.91 -27.87
N SER A 89 -4.71 12.02 -28.95
CA SER A 89 -5.72 13.07 -29.14
C SER A 89 -6.87 12.60 -30.01
N GLY A 90 -8.06 13.16 -29.77
CA GLY A 90 -9.24 12.95 -30.60
C GLY A 90 -9.85 11.54 -30.53
N LEU A 91 -9.61 10.79 -29.46
CA LEU A 91 -10.19 9.46 -29.32
C LEU A 91 -11.69 9.56 -28.95
N SER A 92 -12.51 8.96 -29.80
CA SER A 92 -13.96 8.90 -29.57
C SER A 92 -14.41 7.45 -29.71
N ILE A 93 -14.95 6.89 -28.63
CA ILE A 93 -15.33 5.48 -28.51
C ILE A 93 -16.65 5.40 -27.73
N THR A 94 -17.50 4.49 -28.07
CA THR A 94 -18.69 4.12 -27.30
C THR A 94 -18.64 2.62 -27.04
N ALA A 95 -18.61 2.23 -25.75
CA ALA A 95 -18.64 0.84 -25.29
C ALA A 95 -19.91 0.59 -24.51
N ARG A 96 -20.69 -0.40 -24.94
CA ARG A 96 -21.90 -0.86 -24.24
C ARG A 96 -21.55 -1.98 -23.24
N PRO A 97 -22.39 -2.22 -22.24
CA PRO A 97 -22.21 -3.39 -21.38
C PRO A 97 -22.08 -4.68 -22.20
N GLY A 98 -21.00 -5.44 -21.92
CA GLY A 98 -20.65 -6.66 -22.65
C GLY A 98 -19.69 -6.49 -23.82
N ASP A 99 -19.42 -5.25 -24.26
CA ASP A 99 -18.42 -5.02 -25.31
C ASP A 99 -17.00 -5.27 -24.81
N ILE A 100 -16.17 -5.86 -25.68
CA ILE A 100 -14.72 -6.03 -25.45
C ILE A 100 -13.97 -5.15 -26.45
N ILE A 101 -13.17 -4.22 -25.95
CA ILE A 101 -12.41 -3.29 -26.78
C ILE A 101 -10.92 -3.62 -26.68
N GLY A 102 -10.34 -4.05 -27.81
CA GLY A 102 -8.89 -4.25 -27.92
C GLY A 102 -8.18 -2.96 -28.30
N VAL A 103 -7.24 -2.54 -27.44
CA VAL A 103 -6.36 -1.39 -27.70
C VAL A 103 -5.00 -1.89 -28.16
N THR A 104 -4.65 -1.61 -29.42
CA THR A 104 -3.40 -2.08 -30.02
C THR A 104 -2.55 -0.91 -30.51
N GLY A 105 -1.26 -1.13 -30.66
CA GLY A 105 -0.32 -0.11 -31.14
C GLY A 105 1.12 -0.41 -30.77
N PRO A 106 2.08 0.34 -31.29
CA PRO A 106 3.51 0.19 -30.97
C PRO A 106 3.81 0.29 -29.48
N VAL A 107 5.00 -0.16 -29.08
CA VAL A 107 5.49 0.04 -27.72
C VAL A 107 5.60 1.54 -27.45
N ALA A 108 5.23 1.94 -26.23
CA ALA A 108 5.26 3.35 -25.77
C ALA A 108 4.28 4.31 -26.51
N CYS A 109 3.28 3.82 -27.23
CA CYS A 109 2.28 4.69 -27.89
C CYS A 109 1.15 5.18 -26.95
N GLY A 110 1.22 4.91 -25.64
CA GLY A 110 0.25 5.41 -24.67
C GLY A 110 -0.89 4.46 -24.31
N LYS A 111 -0.82 3.14 -24.63
CA LYS A 111 -1.87 2.16 -24.27
C LYS A 111 -2.16 2.14 -22.77
N SER A 112 -1.13 1.99 -21.94
CA SER A 112 -1.26 2.00 -20.47
C SER A 112 -1.75 3.36 -19.96
N THR A 113 -1.33 4.44 -20.59
CA THR A 113 -1.81 5.79 -20.26
C THR A 113 -3.30 5.92 -20.55
N PHE A 114 -3.78 5.38 -21.66
CA PHE A 114 -5.20 5.33 -21.99
C PHE A 114 -6.01 4.59 -20.92
N GLY A 115 -5.55 3.42 -20.46
CA GLY A 115 -6.18 2.68 -19.37
C GLY A 115 -6.24 3.48 -18.05
N ARG A 116 -5.18 4.24 -17.73
CA ARG A 116 -5.11 5.06 -16.51
C ARG A 116 -6.02 6.30 -16.52
N VAL A 117 -6.45 6.77 -17.68
CA VAL A 117 -7.43 7.87 -17.77
C VAL A 117 -8.70 7.57 -16.98
N PHE A 118 -9.17 6.31 -17.01
CA PHE A 118 -10.36 5.87 -16.27
C PHE A 118 -10.18 5.87 -14.75
N LEU A 119 -8.94 5.88 -14.28
CA LEU A 119 -8.63 6.03 -12.85
C LEU A 119 -8.56 7.49 -12.40
N CYS A 120 -8.65 8.43 -13.35
CA CYS A 120 -8.51 9.88 -13.11
C CYS A 120 -7.24 10.26 -12.35
N GLU A 121 -6.13 9.53 -12.55
CA GLU A 121 -4.83 9.81 -11.90
C GLU A 121 -4.20 11.11 -12.41
N ALA A 122 -4.58 11.52 -13.62
CA ALA A 122 -4.11 12.76 -14.23
C ALA A 122 -5.25 13.41 -15.06
N PRO A 123 -5.23 14.75 -15.21
CA PRO A 123 -6.23 15.45 -15.99
C PRO A 123 -6.13 15.07 -17.48
N TYR A 124 -7.25 14.95 -18.12
CA TYR A 124 -7.37 14.66 -19.56
C TYR A 124 -8.25 15.72 -20.25
N GLY A 125 -8.10 15.89 -21.55
CA GLY A 125 -8.97 16.72 -22.38
C GLY A 125 -10.11 15.93 -23.01
N GLY A 126 -11.18 16.61 -23.42
CA GLY A 126 -12.37 15.98 -23.95
C GLY A 126 -13.32 15.50 -22.83
N SER A 127 -14.07 14.45 -23.10
CA SER A 127 -15.08 13.90 -22.19
C SER A 127 -14.95 12.39 -22.10
N ALA A 128 -15.01 11.84 -20.87
CA ALA A 128 -15.07 10.41 -20.60
C ALA A 128 -16.20 10.16 -19.60
N LYS A 129 -17.25 9.47 -20.03
CA LYS A 129 -18.47 9.26 -19.24
C LYS A 129 -18.72 7.79 -18.95
N PHE A 130 -19.26 7.52 -17.77
CA PHE A 130 -19.92 6.28 -17.38
C PHE A 130 -21.41 6.58 -17.21
N GLY A 131 -22.22 6.11 -18.13
CA GLY A 131 -23.61 6.56 -18.25
C GLY A 131 -23.70 8.09 -18.40
N PRO A 132 -24.47 8.77 -17.53
CA PRO A 132 -24.59 10.23 -17.58
C PRO A 132 -23.44 10.98 -16.89
N LYS A 133 -22.59 10.30 -16.13
CA LYS A 133 -21.58 10.92 -15.25
C LYS A 133 -20.20 10.96 -15.89
N GLU A 134 -19.53 12.10 -15.80
CA GLU A 134 -18.09 12.20 -16.15
C GLU A 134 -17.24 11.42 -15.15
N PHE A 135 -16.22 10.68 -15.61
CA PHE A 135 -15.26 10.01 -14.71
C PHE A 135 -14.55 11.01 -13.80
N SER A 136 -14.19 12.18 -14.31
CA SER A 136 -13.53 13.24 -13.54
C SER A 136 -14.42 13.84 -12.41
N ALA A 137 -15.72 13.64 -12.47
CA ALA A 137 -16.66 14.07 -11.43
C ALA A 137 -16.91 12.98 -10.37
N LEU A 138 -16.40 11.76 -10.57
CA LEU A 138 -16.52 10.67 -9.62
C LEU A 138 -15.52 10.85 -8.48
N THR A 139 -15.94 10.53 -7.26
CA THR A 139 -15.02 10.44 -6.13
C THR A 139 -14.08 9.23 -6.30
N PRO A 140 -12.90 9.22 -5.68
CA PRO A 140 -11.99 8.07 -5.75
C PRO A 140 -12.65 6.74 -5.36
N ARG A 141 -13.59 6.79 -4.43
CA ARG A 141 -14.37 5.62 -4.01
C ARG A 141 -15.33 5.15 -5.10
N GLN A 142 -16.01 6.05 -5.80
CA GLN A 142 -16.88 5.72 -6.93
C GLN A 142 -16.07 5.18 -8.11
N ILE A 143 -14.88 5.72 -8.38
CA ILE A 143 -13.95 5.17 -9.37
C ILE A 143 -13.58 3.73 -9.01
N ALA A 144 -13.18 3.46 -7.77
CA ALA A 144 -12.85 2.12 -7.29
C ALA A 144 -14.05 1.14 -7.34
N ALA A 145 -15.27 1.64 -7.24
CA ALA A 145 -16.49 0.84 -7.41
C ALA A 145 -16.82 0.57 -8.89
N THR A 146 -16.41 1.46 -9.79
CA THR A 146 -16.78 1.42 -11.22
C THR A 146 -15.71 0.72 -12.05
N VAL A 147 -14.42 0.93 -11.75
CA VAL A 147 -13.28 0.49 -12.57
C VAL A 147 -12.45 -0.57 -11.85
N GLY A 148 -12.34 -1.75 -12.44
CA GLY A 148 -11.34 -2.76 -12.11
C GLY A 148 -10.13 -2.60 -13.03
N TYR A 149 -8.96 -2.39 -12.46
CA TYR A 149 -7.73 -2.20 -13.21
C TYR A 149 -6.69 -3.26 -12.84
N LEU A 150 -6.19 -3.96 -13.84
CA LEU A 150 -5.05 -4.86 -13.72
C LEU A 150 -3.90 -4.31 -14.56
N GLY A 151 -2.84 -3.85 -13.91
CA GLY A 151 -1.65 -3.35 -14.58
C GLY A 151 -0.62 -4.43 -14.85
N HIS A 152 0.39 -4.11 -15.65
CA HIS A 152 1.48 -4.99 -16.07
C HIS A 152 2.28 -5.62 -14.91
N ALA A 153 2.47 -4.93 -13.81
CA ALA A 153 3.19 -5.41 -12.62
C ALA A 153 2.25 -5.46 -11.41
N PRO A 154 1.45 -6.53 -11.25
CA PRO A 154 0.48 -6.60 -10.18
C PRO A 154 1.15 -6.77 -8.82
N GLU A 155 0.74 -5.98 -7.85
CA GLU A 155 1.15 -6.13 -6.47
C GLU A 155 0.31 -7.21 -5.78
N LEU A 156 1.00 -8.22 -5.24
CA LEU A 156 0.40 -9.24 -4.40
C LEU A 156 0.74 -8.98 -2.94
N ARG A 157 -0.19 -9.30 -2.06
CA ARG A 157 0.03 -9.21 -0.61
C ARG A 157 0.89 -10.39 -0.15
N ALA A 158 1.77 -10.13 0.82
CA ALA A 158 2.50 -11.18 1.53
C ALA A 158 1.52 -11.92 2.47
N ASP A 159 0.67 -12.77 1.87
CA ASP A 159 -0.43 -13.47 2.52
C ASP A 159 -0.75 -14.76 1.73
N THR A 160 -1.74 -15.53 2.14
CA THR A 160 -2.14 -16.75 1.46
C THR A 160 -2.66 -16.48 0.04
N VAL A 161 -2.62 -17.50 -0.81
CA VAL A 161 -3.25 -17.47 -2.14
C VAL A 161 -4.73 -17.13 -2.01
N ARG A 162 -5.45 -17.78 -1.09
CA ARG A 162 -6.86 -17.53 -0.77
C ARG A 162 -7.11 -16.05 -0.48
N HIS A 163 -6.34 -15.47 0.43
CA HIS A 163 -6.51 -14.06 0.83
C HIS A 163 -6.16 -13.09 -0.31
N ASN A 164 -5.22 -13.45 -1.17
CA ASN A 164 -4.90 -12.68 -2.36
C ASN A 164 -6.04 -12.66 -3.38
N VAL A 165 -6.85 -13.71 -3.49
CA VAL A 165 -8.02 -13.73 -4.39
C VAL A 165 -9.20 -12.95 -3.80
N HIS A 166 -9.54 -13.19 -2.53
CA HIS A 166 -10.80 -12.71 -1.95
C HIS A 166 -10.68 -11.50 -1.02
N CYS A 167 -9.46 -11.10 -0.66
CA CYS A 167 -9.24 -9.93 0.21
C CYS A 167 -10.03 -9.99 1.55
N GLY A 168 -10.30 -11.19 2.05
CA GLY A 168 -10.98 -11.41 3.34
C GLY A 168 -12.45 -11.83 3.24
N SER A 169 -13.04 -11.98 2.05
CA SER A 169 -14.36 -12.58 1.91
C SER A 169 -14.31 -14.11 2.05
N GLU A 170 -15.43 -14.75 2.43
CA GLU A 170 -15.54 -16.22 2.58
C GLU A 170 -15.85 -16.95 1.26
N GLN A 171 -15.76 -16.28 0.11
CA GLN A 171 -16.07 -16.89 -1.19
C GLN A 171 -15.04 -17.96 -1.55
N ASP A 172 -15.43 -18.92 -2.38
CA ASP A 172 -14.53 -19.94 -2.89
C ASP A 172 -13.59 -19.38 -3.98
N ALA A 173 -12.28 -19.47 -3.77
CA ALA A 173 -11.26 -19.00 -4.71
C ALA A 173 -11.11 -19.92 -5.94
N MET A 174 -11.52 -21.17 -5.83
CA MET A 174 -11.25 -22.19 -6.86
C MET A 174 -11.84 -21.87 -8.23
N PRO A 175 -13.08 -21.38 -8.40
CA PRO A 175 -13.61 -21.03 -9.71
C PRO A 175 -12.77 -19.98 -10.43
N TYR A 176 -12.29 -18.97 -9.70
CA TYR A 176 -11.49 -17.89 -10.27
C TYR A 176 -10.07 -18.34 -10.64
N LEU A 177 -9.47 -19.21 -9.81
CA LEU A 177 -8.18 -19.84 -10.14
C LEU A 177 -8.29 -20.77 -11.35
N ALA A 178 -9.39 -21.49 -11.49
CA ALA A 178 -9.66 -22.31 -12.65
C ALA A 178 -9.82 -21.47 -13.93
N ALA A 179 -10.55 -20.34 -13.84
CA ALA A 179 -10.76 -19.45 -14.98
C ALA A 179 -9.45 -18.86 -15.53
N VAL A 180 -8.43 -18.69 -14.70
CA VAL A 180 -7.11 -18.18 -15.11
C VAL A 180 -6.06 -19.30 -15.27
N ALA A 181 -6.48 -20.57 -15.32
CA ALA A 181 -5.60 -21.74 -15.44
C ALA A 181 -4.47 -21.79 -14.39
N LEU A 182 -4.76 -21.42 -13.14
CA LEU A 182 -3.83 -21.43 -12.02
C LEU A 182 -4.20 -22.48 -10.95
N LYS A 183 -5.39 -23.09 -11.04
CA LYS A 183 -5.93 -24.01 -10.04
C LYS A 183 -5.00 -25.18 -9.75
N ASP A 184 -4.55 -25.89 -10.78
CA ASP A 184 -3.74 -27.12 -10.61
C ASP A 184 -2.36 -26.81 -10.04
N GLU A 185 -1.77 -25.67 -10.44
CA GLU A 185 -0.50 -25.19 -9.89
C GLU A 185 -0.62 -24.85 -8.41
N VAL A 186 -1.72 -24.24 -8.00
CA VAL A 186 -1.97 -23.90 -6.58
C VAL A 186 -2.23 -25.18 -5.77
N LEU A 187 -2.99 -26.13 -6.29
CA LEU A 187 -3.24 -27.42 -5.62
C LEU A 187 -1.96 -28.26 -5.47
N ALA A 188 -0.98 -28.11 -6.36
CA ALA A 188 0.32 -28.76 -6.27
C ALA A 188 1.26 -28.10 -5.24
N MET A 189 0.94 -26.94 -4.70
CA MET A 189 1.71 -26.32 -3.61
C MET A 189 1.47 -27.08 -2.29
N GLU A 190 2.48 -27.08 -1.41
CA GLU A 190 2.46 -27.82 -0.14
C GLU A 190 1.20 -27.55 0.72
N ASN A 191 0.75 -26.29 0.77
CA ASN A 191 -0.43 -25.88 1.54
C ASN A 191 -1.61 -25.43 0.65
N GLY A 192 -1.57 -25.72 -0.65
CA GLY A 192 -2.64 -25.38 -1.58
C GLY A 192 -3.04 -23.89 -1.50
N LEU A 193 -4.33 -23.61 -1.29
CA LEU A 193 -4.86 -22.23 -1.13
C LEU A 193 -4.29 -21.48 0.06
N ASP A 194 -3.83 -22.18 1.09
CA ASP A 194 -3.30 -21.57 2.31
C ASP A 194 -1.78 -21.36 2.24
N THR A 195 -1.19 -21.61 1.06
CA THR A 195 0.21 -21.28 0.80
C THR A 195 0.43 -19.78 0.88
N VAL A 196 1.32 -19.36 1.79
CA VAL A 196 1.74 -17.96 1.92
C VAL A 196 2.68 -17.59 0.78
N ILE A 197 2.42 -16.48 0.10
CA ILE A 197 3.21 -15.99 -1.04
C ILE A 197 3.83 -14.63 -0.72
N GLY A 198 4.83 -14.23 -1.48
CA GLY A 198 5.50 -12.93 -1.33
C GLY A 198 6.64 -12.94 -0.32
N SER A 199 6.84 -11.83 0.38
CA SER A 199 7.95 -11.68 1.33
C SER A 199 7.83 -12.66 2.50
N GLY A 200 8.78 -13.60 2.59
CA GLY A 200 8.80 -14.65 3.63
C GLY A 200 8.02 -15.92 3.29
N GLY A 201 7.42 -16.01 2.10
CA GLY A 201 6.70 -17.18 1.60
C GLY A 201 7.21 -17.67 0.25
N THR A 202 6.38 -18.47 -0.41
CA THR A 202 6.67 -19.01 -1.75
C THR A 202 6.73 -17.90 -2.79
N ARG A 203 7.76 -17.91 -3.63
CA ARG A 203 7.87 -16.98 -4.76
C ARG A 203 7.11 -17.51 -5.95
N LEU A 204 6.17 -16.75 -6.45
CA LEU A 204 5.49 -17.03 -7.70
C LEU A 204 6.35 -16.57 -8.90
N SER A 205 6.24 -17.26 -10.02
CA SER A 205 6.75 -16.74 -11.30
C SER A 205 5.95 -15.50 -11.72
N GLY A 206 6.50 -14.67 -12.61
CA GLY A 206 5.80 -13.50 -13.12
C GLY A 206 4.42 -13.83 -13.70
N GLY A 207 4.33 -14.91 -14.50
CA GLY A 207 3.06 -15.37 -15.08
C GLY A 207 2.08 -15.90 -14.03
N GLN A 208 2.55 -16.58 -12.98
CA GLN A 208 1.69 -17.01 -11.86
C GLN A 208 1.15 -15.80 -11.09
N ALA A 209 2.01 -14.82 -10.80
CA ALA A 209 1.62 -13.59 -10.11
C ALA A 209 0.56 -12.81 -10.90
N GLN A 210 0.73 -12.70 -12.22
CA GLN A 210 -0.21 -12.02 -13.09
C GLN A 210 -1.55 -12.75 -13.17
N ARG A 211 -1.54 -14.08 -13.33
CA ARG A 211 -2.77 -14.90 -13.32
C ARG A 211 -3.48 -14.83 -11.96
N LEU A 212 -2.75 -14.81 -10.84
CA LEU A 212 -3.35 -14.66 -9.51
C LEU A 212 -4.00 -13.29 -9.34
N ALA A 213 -3.36 -12.23 -9.81
CA ALA A 213 -3.94 -10.90 -9.79
C ALA A 213 -5.18 -10.79 -10.70
N LEU A 214 -5.17 -11.47 -11.85
CA LEU A 214 -6.36 -11.58 -12.71
C LEU A 214 -7.49 -12.34 -12.00
N ALA A 215 -7.20 -13.45 -11.31
CA ALA A 215 -8.18 -14.17 -10.50
C ALA A 215 -8.81 -13.26 -9.43
N ARG A 216 -8.00 -12.46 -8.73
CA ARG A 216 -8.47 -11.45 -7.77
C ARG A 216 -9.39 -10.42 -8.43
N THR A 217 -9.01 -9.94 -9.62
CA THR A 217 -9.82 -8.95 -10.35
C THR A 217 -11.16 -9.52 -10.78
N LEU A 218 -11.20 -10.78 -11.20
CA LEU A 218 -12.44 -11.49 -11.56
C LEU A 218 -13.30 -11.81 -10.33
N ALA A 219 -12.70 -12.05 -9.17
CA ALA A 219 -13.43 -12.27 -7.92
C ALA A 219 -14.13 -11.01 -7.39
N HIS A 220 -13.68 -9.83 -7.85
CA HIS A 220 -14.24 -8.54 -7.47
C HIS A 220 -14.70 -7.76 -8.72
N PRO A 221 -15.77 -8.22 -9.40
CA PRO A 221 -16.17 -7.66 -10.68
C PRO A 221 -16.54 -6.18 -10.56
N ARG A 222 -16.17 -5.42 -11.59
CA ARG A 222 -16.52 -4.01 -11.75
C ARG A 222 -17.17 -3.81 -13.11
N PRO A 223 -18.05 -2.80 -13.26
CA PRO A 223 -18.70 -2.51 -14.54
C PRO A 223 -17.75 -2.26 -15.70
N VAL A 224 -16.61 -1.65 -15.42
CA VAL A 224 -15.54 -1.41 -16.40
C VAL A 224 -14.30 -2.19 -15.94
N LEU A 225 -13.79 -3.06 -16.81
CA LEU A 225 -12.58 -3.83 -16.54
C LEU A 225 -11.49 -3.42 -17.53
N ILE A 226 -10.33 -3.04 -17.02
CA ILE A 226 -9.17 -2.66 -17.81
C ILE A 226 -8.03 -3.63 -17.49
N LEU A 227 -7.58 -4.33 -18.51
CA LEU A 227 -6.45 -5.26 -18.47
C LEU A 227 -5.32 -4.66 -19.28
N ASP A 228 -4.26 -4.21 -18.60
CA ASP A 228 -3.09 -3.58 -19.18
C ASP A 228 -1.90 -4.55 -19.08
N ASP A 229 -1.56 -5.17 -20.23
CA ASP A 229 -0.47 -6.15 -20.35
C ASP A 229 0.75 -5.54 -21.06
#